data_22b764e6993c9dc39ff8b6a2893b6032
#
_entry.id   22b764e6993c9dc39ff8b6a2893b6032
#
_cell.length_a   1.000
_cell.length_b   1.000
_cell.length_c   1.000
_cell.angle_alpha   90.00
_cell.angle_beta   90.00
_cell.angle_gamma   90.00
#
_symmetry.space_group_name_H-M   'P 1'
#
loop_
_entity.id
_entity.type
_entity.pdbx_description
1 polymer ?
#
loop_
_entity_poly.entity_id
_entity_poly.type
_entity_poly.pdbx_seq_one_letter_code
_entity_poly.pdbx_strand_id
1 'polypeptide(L)'
;VVEVDEIKAFEAAMDGFRVDTADGLAEWGQVFITATGHPGVLTAPFFEKVADGAVLANCGHFPWEIDVPALRAYAIGSTVLDDAIERLDLPGGRHVILIADGRMFNLAGREPKGNSLESMDLGFLLQSLSLERVATQTATLPAGALPVPDDINRIIARRMLASMGAHI
;
A
#
# COMPACT_ATOMS: atom_id res chain seq x y z
N VAL A 1 -9.02 11.87 1.08
CA VAL A 1 -8.72 10.80 0.11
C VAL A 1 -8.36 11.44 -1.21
N VAL A 2 -7.32 10.91 -1.88
CA VAL A 2 -6.95 11.24 -3.26
C VAL A 2 -7.27 10.00 -4.10
N GLU A 3 -8.16 10.13 -5.07
CA GLU A 3 -8.59 9.03 -5.94
C GLU A 3 -8.91 9.57 -7.34
N VAL A 4 -8.50 8.84 -8.37
CA VAL A 4 -8.71 9.21 -9.79
C VAL A 4 -9.93 8.52 -10.41
N ASP A 5 -10.41 7.43 -9.80
CA ASP A 5 -11.64 6.75 -10.19
C ASP A 5 -12.84 7.47 -9.54
N GLU A 6 -13.71 8.05 -10.36
CA GLU A 6 -14.82 8.85 -9.87
C GLU A 6 -15.81 8.04 -9.00
N ILE A 7 -15.96 6.74 -9.25
CA ILE A 7 -16.86 5.88 -8.46
C ILE A 7 -16.26 5.68 -7.07
N LYS A 8 -15.00 5.34 -6.97
CA LYS A 8 -14.30 5.15 -5.68
C LYS A 8 -14.17 6.47 -4.91
N ALA A 9 -13.92 7.58 -5.64
CA ALA A 9 -13.91 8.91 -5.05
C ALA A 9 -15.28 9.25 -4.45
N PHE A 10 -16.36 8.94 -5.17
CA PHE A 10 -17.72 9.13 -4.68
C PHE A 10 -18.05 8.24 -3.47
N GLU A 11 -17.65 6.96 -3.49
CA GLU A 11 -17.76 6.04 -2.36
C GLU A 11 -17.07 6.61 -1.11
N ALA A 12 -15.82 7.07 -1.26
CA ALA A 12 -15.09 7.69 -0.16
C ALA A 12 -15.80 8.95 0.39
N ALA A 13 -16.37 9.77 -0.49
CA ALA A 13 -17.15 10.95 -0.07
C ALA A 13 -18.42 10.54 0.69
N MET A 14 -19.11 9.49 0.26
CA MET A 14 -20.29 8.94 0.96
C MET A 14 -19.94 8.36 2.33
N ASP A 15 -18.74 7.83 2.49
CA ASP A 15 -18.20 7.38 3.77
C ASP A 15 -17.76 8.54 4.70
N GLY A 16 -17.92 9.78 4.24
CA GLY A 16 -17.64 10.98 5.02
C GLY A 16 -16.20 11.48 4.91
N PHE A 17 -15.40 10.96 4.01
CA PHE A 17 -14.04 11.46 3.77
C PHE A 17 -14.05 12.71 2.87
N ARG A 18 -13.15 13.65 3.16
CA ARG A 18 -12.82 14.70 2.21
C ARG A 18 -12.09 14.08 1.01
N VAL A 19 -12.59 14.31 -0.18
CA VAL A 19 -11.95 13.92 -1.44
C VAL A 19 -11.42 15.16 -2.13
N ASP A 20 -10.17 15.10 -2.60
CA ASP A 20 -9.50 16.21 -3.28
C ASP A 20 -8.32 15.67 -4.11
N THR A 21 -7.67 16.53 -4.88
CA THR A 21 -6.42 16.20 -5.54
C THR A 21 -5.25 16.15 -4.55
N ALA A 22 -4.14 15.51 -4.93
CA ALA A 22 -2.93 15.50 -4.11
C ALA A 22 -2.45 16.93 -3.80
N ASP A 23 -2.44 17.80 -4.80
CA ASP A 23 -2.06 19.20 -4.67
C ASP A 23 -3.02 19.99 -3.75
N GLY A 24 -4.32 19.69 -3.82
CA GLY A 24 -5.33 20.34 -2.97
C GLY A 24 -5.24 19.94 -1.51
N LEU A 25 -4.64 18.79 -1.20
CA LEU A 25 -4.42 18.34 0.18
C LEU A 25 -3.01 18.65 0.70
N ALA A 26 -2.06 19.05 -0.16
CA ALA A 26 -0.66 19.22 0.19
C ALA A 26 -0.45 20.18 1.37
N GLU A 27 -1.11 21.34 1.35
CA GLU A 27 -0.99 22.36 2.41
C GLU A 27 -1.71 21.99 3.71
N TRP A 28 -2.59 21.01 3.65
CA TRP A 28 -3.47 20.65 4.77
C TRP A 28 -3.09 19.34 5.45
N GLY A 29 -2.62 18.36 4.65
CA GLY A 29 -2.33 17.02 5.16
C GLY A 29 -1.06 16.99 6.00
N GLN A 30 -1.08 16.21 7.06
CA GLN A 30 0.08 15.99 7.94
C GLN A 30 0.74 14.64 7.70
N VAL A 31 -0.03 13.62 7.26
CA VAL A 31 0.47 12.29 6.92
C VAL A 31 -0.12 11.88 5.58
N PHE A 32 0.76 11.56 4.64
CA PHE A 32 0.39 11.09 3.32
C PHE A 32 0.85 9.64 3.17
N ILE A 33 -0.12 8.75 2.90
CA ILE A 33 0.15 7.34 2.65
C ILE A 33 -0.31 7.02 1.25
N THR A 34 0.62 6.68 0.36
CA THR A 34 0.30 6.22 -0.99
C THR A 34 0.10 4.71 -1.02
N ALA A 35 -0.87 4.24 -1.80
CA ALA A 35 -1.25 2.83 -1.90
C ALA A 35 -1.90 2.51 -3.27
N THR A 36 -1.46 3.17 -4.34
CA THR A 36 -2.10 3.11 -5.64
C THR A 36 -1.48 2.11 -6.60
N GLY A 37 -0.20 1.78 -6.40
CA GLY A 37 0.61 1.03 -7.36
C GLY A 37 1.01 1.83 -8.60
N HIS A 38 0.55 3.09 -8.74
CA HIS A 38 0.82 3.94 -9.90
C HIS A 38 2.03 4.84 -9.64
N PRO A 39 2.94 5.04 -10.63
CA PRO A 39 4.06 5.95 -10.46
C PRO A 39 3.61 7.42 -10.39
N GLY A 40 4.34 8.23 -9.61
CA GLY A 40 4.19 9.67 -9.62
C GLY A 40 2.89 10.19 -9.00
N VAL A 41 2.48 9.63 -7.88
CA VAL A 41 1.32 10.10 -7.09
C VAL A 41 1.67 11.40 -6.35
N LEU A 42 2.84 11.43 -5.70
CA LEU A 42 3.38 12.64 -5.08
C LEU A 42 4.60 13.11 -5.87
N THR A 43 4.48 14.25 -6.53
CA THR A 43 5.47 14.78 -7.48
C THR A 43 5.95 16.17 -7.08
N ALA A 44 6.82 16.78 -7.88
CA ALA A 44 7.39 18.11 -7.61
C ALA A 44 6.34 19.19 -7.26
N PRO A 45 5.22 19.35 -7.98
CA PRO A 45 4.20 20.34 -7.61
C PRO A 45 3.60 20.14 -6.22
N PHE A 46 3.49 18.88 -5.78
CA PHE A 46 3.07 18.56 -4.41
C PHE A 46 4.12 18.99 -3.38
N PHE A 47 5.41 18.72 -3.62
CA PHE A 47 6.48 19.08 -2.67
C PHE A 47 6.65 20.59 -2.50
N GLU A 48 6.33 21.35 -3.54
CA GLU A 48 6.34 22.82 -3.47
C GLU A 48 5.31 23.38 -2.47
N LYS A 49 4.20 22.65 -2.26
CA LYS A 49 3.06 23.08 -1.46
C LYS A 49 2.93 22.34 -0.11
N VAL A 50 3.61 21.21 0.04
CA VAL A 50 3.42 20.33 1.20
C VAL A 50 3.64 21.08 2.52
N ALA A 51 2.77 20.79 3.50
CA ALA A 51 2.83 21.39 4.82
C ALA A 51 4.16 21.09 5.53
N ASP A 52 4.62 22.02 6.37
CA ASP A 52 5.80 21.80 7.20
C ASP A 52 5.58 20.63 8.17
N GLY A 53 6.57 19.75 8.27
CA GLY A 53 6.53 18.57 9.14
C GLY A 53 5.70 17.40 8.60
N ALA A 54 5.20 17.47 7.36
CA ALA A 54 4.42 16.40 6.80
C ALA A 54 5.22 15.09 6.67
N VAL A 55 4.56 13.96 6.95
CA VAL A 55 5.12 12.61 6.82
C VAL A 55 4.68 12.01 5.50
N LEU A 56 5.64 11.50 4.73
CA LEU A 56 5.42 10.86 3.45
C LEU A 56 5.78 9.37 3.55
N ALA A 57 4.82 8.50 3.30
CA ALA A 57 4.98 7.06 3.39
C ALA A 57 4.30 6.36 2.21
N ASN A 58 4.84 5.22 1.79
CA ASN A 58 4.26 4.40 0.75
C ASN A 58 3.89 3.01 1.31
N CYS A 59 2.64 2.60 1.13
CA CYS A 59 2.15 1.25 1.42
C CYS A 59 2.02 0.40 0.14
N GLY A 60 2.11 1.03 -1.02
CA GLY A 60 2.08 0.34 -2.31
C GLY A 60 3.33 -0.51 -2.54
N HIS A 61 3.20 -1.51 -3.41
CA HIS A 61 4.26 -2.51 -3.65
C HIS A 61 5.56 -1.90 -4.21
N PHE A 62 5.45 -0.87 -5.02
CA PHE A 62 6.60 -0.29 -5.72
C PHE A 62 6.98 1.09 -5.17
N PRO A 63 8.28 1.44 -5.17
CA PRO A 63 8.78 2.68 -4.58
C PRO A 63 8.65 3.91 -5.49
N TRP A 64 7.83 3.88 -6.51
CA TRP A 64 7.68 4.96 -7.49
C TRP A 64 6.44 5.85 -7.30
N GLU A 65 5.61 5.57 -6.30
CA GLU A 65 4.44 6.39 -6.01
C GLU A 65 4.83 7.78 -5.48
N ILE A 66 5.88 7.84 -4.68
CA ILE A 66 6.53 9.08 -4.27
C ILE A 66 7.74 9.31 -5.18
N ASP A 67 7.78 10.43 -5.89
CA ASP A 67 8.95 10.79 -6.71
C ASP A 67 10.10 11.24 -5.80
N VAL A 68 10.74 10.27 -5.16
CA VAL A 68 11.86 10.52 -4.24
C VAL A 68 13.04 11.23 -4.93
N PRO A 69 13.41 10.90 -6.17
CA PRO A 69 14.42 11.68 -6.90
C PRO A 69 14.07 13.17 -7.01
N ALA A 70 12.84 13.51 -7.37
CA ALA A 70 12.40 14.90 -7.46
C ALA A 70 12.37 15.57 -6.08
N LEU A 71 11.90 14.86 -5.04
CA LEU A 71 11.90 15.35 -3.67
C LEU A 71 13.31 15.66 -3.18
N ARG A 72 14.28 14.77 -3.43
CA ARG A 72 15.69 14.98 -3.08
C ARG A 72 16.33 16.14 -3.87
N ALA A 73 15.97 16.30 -5.13
CA ALA A 73 16.44 17.43 -5.93
C ALA A 73 15.87 18.78 -5.45
N TYR A 74 14.67 18.78 -4.87
CA TYR A 74 14.02 19.95 -4.30
C TYR A 74 14.52 20.28 -2.87
N ALA A 75 14.96 19.26 -2.12
CA ALA A 75 15.46 19.41 -0.77
C ALA A 75 16.80 20.19 -0.73
N ILE A 76 16.99 21.01 0.29
CA ILE A 76 18.21 21.78 0.54
C ILE A 76 19.11 21.14 1.61
N GLY A 77 18.64 20.09 2.27
CA GLY A 77 19.38 19.34 3.28
C GLY A 77 18.65 18.06 3.65
N SER A 78 19.36 17.13 4.26
CA SER A 78 18.79 15.90 4.79
C SER A 78 19.45 15.48 6.10
N THR A 79 18.67 14.81 6.96
CA THR A 79 19.13 14.26 8.23
C THR A 79 18.47 12.90 8.46
N VAL A 80 19.26 11.85 8.64
CA VAL A 80 18.75 10.55 9.06
C VAL A 80 18.33 10.65 10.53
N LEU A 81 17.07 10.38 10.82
CA LEU A 81 16.52 10.42 12.17
C LEU A 81 16.59 9.06 12.84
N ASP A 82 16.28 8.00 12.09
CA ASP A 82 16.35 6.60 12.53
C ASP A 82 16.49 5.70 11.30
N ASP A 83 16.59 4.40 11.51
CA ASP A 83 16.53 3.41 10.43
C ASP A 83 15.24 3.60 9.63
N ALA A 84 15.36 3.75 8.33
CA ALA A 84 14.26 4.04 7.41
C ALA A 84 13.45 5.33 7.69
N ILE A 85 13.95 6.28 8.49
CA ILE A 85 13.29 7.57 8.73
C ILE A 85 14.27 8.71 8.44
N GLU A 86 13.93 9.54 7.49
CA GLU A 86 14.76 10.65 7.05
C GLU A 86 13.95 11.95 7.04
N ARG A 87 14.54 13.00 7.59
CA ARG A 87 14.07 14.36 7.44
C ARG A 87 14.72 14.98 6.22
N LEU A 88 13.93 15.60 5.36
CA LEU A 88 14.37 16.38 4.21
C LEU A 88 13.98 17.83 4.44
N ASP A 89 14.96 18.72 4.50
CA ASP A 89 14.73 20.16 4.65
C ASP A 89 14.41 20.75 3.28
N LEU A 90 13.32 21.52 3.22
CA LEU A 90 12.80 22.12 2.00
C LEU A 90 13.03 23.63 1.99
N PRO A 91 12.98 24.30 0.82
CA PRO A 91 13.02 25.74 0.74
C PRO A 91 11.93 26.41 1.60
N GLY A 92 12.23 27.61 2.10
CA GLY A 92 11.29 28.37 2.95
C GLY A 92 11.24 27.92 4.41
N GLY A 93 12.22 27.15 4.88
CA GLY A 93 12.31 26.69 6.28
C GLY A 93 11.37 25.54 6.64
N ARG A 94 10.72 24.93 5.65
CA ARG A 94 9.89 23.74 5.82
C ARG A 94 10.72 22.47 5.82
N HIS A 95 10.13 21.38 6.26
CA HIS A 95 10.72 20.04 6.13
C HIS A 95 9.64 18.99 5.96
N VAL A 96 10.01 17.83 5.46
CA VAL A 96 9.17 16.63 5.45
C VAL A 96 9.91 15.46 6.05
N ILE A 97 9.17 14.48 6.53
CA ILE A 97 9.69 13.20 7.01
C ILE A 97 9.39 12.15 5.94
N LEU A 98 10.43 11.61 5.33
CA LEU A 98 10.30 10.52 4.37
C LEU A 98 10.52 9.18 5.08
N ILE A 99 9.56 8.28 4.91
CA ILE A 99 9.63 6.93 5.49
C ILE A 99 10.10 5.95 4.42
N ALA A 100 11.06 5.10 4.78
CA ALA A 100 11.57 3.97 4.00
C ALA A 100 12.04 4.32 2.59
N ASP A 101 12.46 5.57 2.35
CA ASP A 101 12.89 6.04 1.04
C ASP A 101 11.83 5.81 -0.05
N GLY A 102 10.56 6.01 0.29
CA GLY A 102 9.41 5.78 -0.59
C GLY A 102 9.07 4.31 -0.84
N ARG A 103 9.80 3.37 -0.24
CA ARG A 103 9.49 1.94 -0.31
C ARG A 103 8.35 1.58 0.65
N MET A 104 7.84 0.36 0.54
CA MET A 104 6.78 -0.16 1.39
C MET A 104 7.18 -0.07 2.88
N PHE A 105 6.58 0.89 3.60
CA PHE A 105 7.03 1.28 4.94
C PHE A 105 6.84 0.19 6.00
N ASN A 106 5.80 -0.65 5.85
CA ASN A 106 5.52 -1.73 6.79
C ASN A 106 6.57 -2.86 6.74
N LEU A 107 7.33 -2.96 5.63
CA LEU A 107 8.38 -3.97 5.45
C LEU A 107 9.79 -3.38 5.61
N ALA A 108 9.91 -2.12 6.02
CA ALA A 108 11.19 -1.45 6.21
C ALA A 108 11.54 -1.24 7.68
N GLY A 109 12.78 -0.82 7.93
CA GLY A 109 13.27 -0.55 9.27
C GLY A 109 13.70 -1.80 10.04
N ARG A 110 14.00 -1.62 11.32
CA ARG A 110 14.53 -2.67 12.20
C ARG A 110 13.50 -3.75 12.55
N GLU A 111 12.23 -3.37 12.56
CA GLU A 111 11.13 -4.25 12.94
C GLU A 111 10.04 -4.26 11.86
N PRO A 112 10.30 -4.91 10.72
CA PRO A 112 9.33 -4.96 9.64
C PRO A 112 8.04 -5.66 10.09
N LYS A 113 6.89 -5.12 9.68
CA LYS A 113 5.55 -5.62 9.98
C LYS A 113 4.93 -6.17 8.71
N GLY A 114 5.09 -7.46 8.47
CA GLY A 114 4.39 -8.18 7.41
C GLY A 114 2.96 -8.55 7.80
N ASN A 115 2.31 -9.35 6.96
CA ASN A 115 1.03 -9.96 7.29
C ASN A 115 1.17 -10.93 8.46
N SER A 116 0.10 -11.10 9.23
CA SER A 116 0.07 -12.11 10.29
C SER A 116 0.18 -13.52 9.71
N LEU A 117 0.63 -14.49 10.52
CA LEU A 117 0.73 -15.90 10.12
C LEU A 117 -0.62 -16.42 9.63
N GLU A 118 -1.70 -16.08 10.34
CA GLU A 118 -3.06 -16.50 10.00
C GLU A 118 -3.50 -16.00 8.62
N SER A 119 -3.17 -14.75 8.28
CA SER A 119 -3.47 -14.19 6.95
C SER A 119 -2.63 -14.85 5.86
N MET A 120 -1.37 -15.19 6.17
CA MET A 120 -0.50 -15.89 5.23
C MET A 120 -0.93 -17.33 5.03
N ASP A 121 -1.37 -18.03 6.08
CA ASP A 121 -1.91 -19.39 6.00
C ASP A 121 -3.10 -19.47 5.04
N LEU A 122 -4.00 -18.49 5.09
CA LEU A 122 -5.12 -18.40 4.16
C LEU A 122 -4.63 -18.34 2.70
N GLY A 123 -3.64 -17.49 2.41
CA GLY A 123 -3.05 -17.35 1.09
C GLY A 123 -2.34 -18.62 0.63
N PHE A 124 -1.55 -19.24 1.49
CA PHE A 124 -0.81 -20.47 1.17
C PHE A 124 -1.73 -21.68 0.99
N LEU A 125 -2.80 -21.81 1.76
CA LEU A 125 -3.82 -22.83 1.55
C LEU A 125 -4.50 -22.68 0.18
N LEU A 126 -4.84 -21.42 -0.18
CA LEU A 126 -5.43 -21.13 -1.48
C LEU A 126 -4.50 -21.53 -2.64
N GLN A 127 -3.24 -21.12 -2.55
CA GLN A 127 -2.22 -21.45 -3.54
C GLN A 127 -1.99 -22.96 -3.64
N SER A 128 -1.81 -23.64 -2.51
CA SER A 128 -1.51 -25.07 -2.46
C SER A 128 -2.63 -25.92 -3.03
N LEU A 129 -3.89 -25.67 -2.65
CA LEU A 129 -5.05 -26.40 -3.15
C LEU A 129 -5.32 -26.09 -4.63
N SER A 130 -5.04 -24.87 -5.08
CA SER A 130 -5.14 -24.51 -6.49
C SER A 130 -4.07 -25.21 -7.33
N LEU A 131 -2.83 -25.29 -6.85
CA LEU A 131 -1.74 -26.03 -7.51
C LEU A 131 -2.04 -27.52 -7.56
N GLU A 132 -2.54 -28.13 -6.48
CA GLU A 132 -2.99 -29.52 -6.46
C GLU A 132 -4.07 -29.77 -7.51
N ARG A 133 -5.06 -28.89 -7.61
CA ARG A 133 -6.13 -28.95 -8.62
C ARG A 133 -5.55 -28.94 -10.03
N VAL A 134 -4.66 -28.01 -10.32
CA VAL A 134 -4.00 -27.93 -11.63
C VAL A 134 -3.20 -29.20 -11.92
N ALA A 135 -2.40 -29.68 -10.97
CA ALA A 135 -1.56 -30.86 -11.13
C ALA A 135 -2.37 -32.15 -11.38
N THR A 136 -3.51 -32.29 -10.69
CA THR A 136 -4.33 -33.52 -10.72
C THR A 136 -5.39 -33.51 -11.82
N GLN A 137 -5.81 -32.35 -12.31
CA GLN A 137 -6.93 -32.18 -13.23
C GLN A 137 -6.57 -31.47 -14.54
N THR A 138 -5.28 -31.36 -14.86
CA THR A 138 -4.78 -30.62 -16.05
C THR A 138 -5.52 -31.03 -17.36
N ALA A 139 -5.83 -32.28 -17.52
CA ALA A 139 -6.49 -32.78 -18.74
C ALA A 139 -7.95 -32.29 -18.91
N THR A 140 -8.58 -31.84 -17.84
CA THR A 140 -10.00 -31.43 -17.83
C THR A 140 -10.18 -29.91 -17.63
N LEU A 141 -9.13 -29.20 -17.27
CA LEU A 141 -9.17 -27.74 -17.09
C LEU A 141 -8.99 -27.05 -18.45
N PRO A 142 -9.82 -26.05 -18.77
CA PRO A 142 -9.59 -25.22 -19.96
C PRO A 142 -8.29 -24.42 -19.80
N ALA A 143 -7.65 -24.09 -20.93
CA ALA A 143 -6.46 -23.26 -20.94
C ALA A 143 -6.81 -21.80 -20.61
N GLY A 144 -5.98 -21.16 -19.79
CA GLY A 144 -6.10 -19.74 -19.45
C GLY A 144 -6.25 -19.47 -17.94
N ALA A 145 -6.49 -18.22 -17.59
CA ALA A 145 -6.77 -17.83 -16.22
C ALA A 145 -8.20 -18.22 -15.84
N LEU A 146 -8.35 -18.94 -14.75
CA LEU A 146 -9.63 -19.42 -14.24
C LEU A 146 -9.85 -18.88 -12.82
N PRO A 147 -11.10 -18.57 -12.45
CA PRO A 147 -11.42 -18.28 -11.06
C PRO A 147 -11.17 -19.52 -10.19
N VAL A 148 -10.78 -19.27 -8.93
CA VAL A 148 -10.63 -20.37 -7.96
C VAL A 148 -12.00 -21.05 -7.76
N PRO A 149 -12.07 -22.39 -7.87
CA PRO A 149 -13.33 -23.10 -7.67
C PRO A 149 -13.90 -22.94 -6.26
N ASP A 150 -15.21 -22.84 -6.16
CA ASP A 150 -15.93 -22.64 -4.89
C ASP A 150 -15.66 -23.72 -3.85
N ASP A 151 -15.44 -24.96 -4.26
CA ASP A 151 -15.11 -26.06 -3.33
C ASP A 151 -13.80 -25.83 -2.59
N ILE A 152 -12.79 -25.26 -3.27
CA ILE A 152 -11.52 -24.86 -2.62
C ILE A 152 -11.79 -23.77 -1.57
N ASN A 153 -12.53 -22.73 -1.94
CA ASN A 153 -12.88 -21.66 -1.03
C ASN A 153 -13.63 -22.18 0.21
N ARG A 154 -14.55 -23.13 0.02
CA ARG A 154 -15.30 -23.76 1.12
C ARG A 154 -14.44 -24.63 2.03
N ILE A 155 -13.49 -25.39 1.46
CA ILE A 155 -12.53 -26.18 2.24
C ILE A 155 -11.70 -25.27 3.13
N ILE A 156 -11.18 -24.18 2.58
CA ILE A 156 -10.38 -23.22 3.32
C ILE A 156 -11.22 -22.57 4.44
N ALA A 157 -12.40 -22.06 4.09
CA ALA A 157 -13.28 -21.41 5.06
C ALA A 157 -13.62 -22.33 6.25
N ARG A 158 -13.94 -23.60 6.00
CA ARG A 158 -14.20 -24.59 7.07
C ARG A 158 -12.99 -24.83 7.95
N ARG A 159 -11.80 -24.96 7.37
CA ARG A 159 -10.56 -25.15 8.13
C ARG A 159 -10.24 -23.94 9.01
N MET A 160 -10.38 -22.75 8.46
CA MET A 160 -10.15 -21.51 9.21
C MET A 160 -11.17 -21.36 10.34
N LEU A 161 -12.45 -21.62 10.10
CA LEU A 161 -13.48 -21.58 11.13
C LEU A 161 -13.19 -22.59 12.25
N ALA A 162 -12.79 -23.82 11.90
CA ALA A 162 -12.41 -24.82 12.89
C ALA A 162 -11.21 -24.40 13.74
N SER A 163 -10.20 -23.75 13.14
CA SER A 163 -9.05 -23.23 13.87
C SER A 163 -9.42 -22.09 14.84
N MET A 164 -10.48 -21.34 14.52
CA MET A 164 -11.05 -20.30 15.39
C MET A 164 -12.03 -20.83 16.43
N GLY A 165 -12.24 -22.15 16.48
CA GLY A 165 -13.19 -22.79 17.41
C GLY A 165 -14.67 -22.65 17.00
N ALA A 166 -14.93 -22.20 15.77
CA ALA A 166 -16.29 -22.12 15.23
C ALA A 166 -16.68 -23.43 14.53
N HIS A 167 -17.87 -23.92 14.81
CA HIS A 167 -18.45 -25.11 14.18
C HIS A 167 -19.73 -24.74 13.43
N ILE A 168 -19.82 -25.07 12.14
CA ILE A 168 -20.97 -24.89 11.25
C ILE A 168 -21.36 -26.22 10.61
#